data_93cb8ebcdfa124ea627a2e5818e1bf41
#
_entry.id   93cb8ebcdfa124ea627a2e5818e1bf41
#
_cell.length_a   1.000
_cell.length_b   1.000
_cell.length_c   1.000
_cell.angle_alpha   90.00
_cell.angle_beta   90.00
_cell.angle_gamma   90.00
#
_symmetry.space_group_name_H-M   'P 1'
#
loop_
_entity.id
_entity.type
_entity.pdbx_description
1 polymer ?
#
loop_
_entity_poly.entity_id
_entity_poly.type
_entity_poly.pdbx_seq_one_letter_code
_entity_poly.pdbx_strand_id
1 'polypeptide(L)'
;MDKTLLVPLDNTEVSEKMIREADAWAAHLGSRVSFLHVINPNYSWGKEKKPLFEERFEKAIHSCEVKSQYEVLFRVGKPYPKILEMEEELKPLMILMAAHDHTVLERLFLGSNTDHILHHGHTPVMVYKGLSEEMENKILVPIDYTDISRELLQKAYEWALWHDAKMMIMHVDEVPEYGGDSYMMESGFFRQKDQERAEEIELREQDHELQRLQNLLDSYVQEQNLQANYETFIRFCTPYVKILDMQKAHKPAMMMMAAHSNTAIGRMLMGSNTDYLVHHANCPMLIFKDKE
;
A
#
# COMPACT_ATOMS: atom_id res chain seq x y z
N MET A 1 -7.91 -5.48 25.02
CA MET A 1 -8.37 -6.30 23.89
C MET A 1 -7.14 -6.92 23.26
N ASP A 2 -7.17 -8.22 23.00
CA ASP A 2 -6.04 -8.89 22.37
C ASP A 2 -5.89 -8.37 20.94
N LYS A 3 -4.69 -7.97 20.60
CA LYS A 3 -4.36 -7.49 19.25
C LYS A 3 -4.49 -8.65 18.26
N THR A 4 -5.18 -8.46 17.16
CA THR A 4 -5.46 -9.53 16.18
C THR A 4 -5.13 -9.07 14.76
N LEU A 5 -4.54 -9.94 13.95
CA LEU A 5 -4.47 -9.83 12.49
C LEU A 5 -5.58 -10.69 11.89
N LEU A 6 -6.35 -10.16 10.95
CA LEU A 6 -7.33 -10.91 10.19
C LEU A 6 -6.73 -11.30 8.84
N VAL A 7 -6.73 -12.60 8.54
CA VAL A 7 -6.12 -13.16 7.34
C VAL A 7 -7.11 -14.03 6.59
N PRO A 8 -7.89 -13.44 5.67
CA PRO A 8 -8.76 -14.20 4.79
C PRO A 8 -7.96 -15.05 3.80
N LEU A 9 -8.27 -16.34 3.72
CA LEU A 9 -7.58 -17.29 2.85
C LEU A 9 -8.60 -18.07 1.99
N ASP A 10 -8.27 -18.29 0.73
CA ASP A 10 -9.13 -18.93 -0.27
C ASP A 10 -8.77 -20.39 -0.58
N ASN A 11 -7.81 -20.95 0.15
CA ASN A 11 -7.34 -22.32 -0.01
C ASN A 11 -6.59 -22.59 -1.35
N THR A 12 -5.90 -21.55 -1.87
CA THR A 12 -4.98 -21.67 -3.01
C THR A 12 -3.54 -21.90 -2.54
N GLU A 13 -2.62 -22.17 -3.49
CA GLU A 13 -1.19 -22.32 -3.20
C GLU A 13 -0.54 -21.07 -2.60
N VAL A 14 -1.14 -19.90 -2.81
CA VAL A 14 -0.70 -18.62 -2.21
C VAL A 14 -0.91 -18.63 -0.69
N SER A 15 -1.82 -19.45 -0.19
CA SER A 15 -2.18 -19.50 1.25
C SER A 15 -0.98 -19.82 2.14
N GLU A 16 -0.06 -20.69 1.76
CA GLU A 16 1.11 -21.01 2.60
C GLU A 16 2.05 -19.81 2.77
N LYS A 17 2.31 -19.05 1.69
CA LYS A 17 3.11 -17.82 1.77
C LYS A 17 2.43 -16.78 2.67
N MET A 18 1.12 -16.64 2.53
CA MET A 18 0.31 -15.75 3.37
C MET A 18 0.32 -16.15 4.84
N ILE A 19 0.28 -17.45 5.15
CA ILE A 19 0.34 -17.96 6.53
C ILE A 19 1.69 -17.59 7.16
N ARG A 20 2.81 -17.79 6.46
CA ARG A 20 4.15 -17.45 6.95
C ARG A 20 4.31 -15.94 7.14
N GLU A 21 3.80 -15.15 6.21
CA GLU A 21 3.81 -13.70 6.30
C GLU A 21 2.98 -13.22 7.50
N ALA A 22 1.79 -13.78 7.68
CA ALA A 22 0.92 -13.47 8.82
C ALA A 22 1.59 -13.79 10.16
N ASP A 23 2.29 -14.92 10.25
CA ASP A 23 3.04 -15.30 11.47
C ASP A 23 4.16 -14.30 11.77
N ALA A 24 4.93 -13.89 10.75
CA ALA A 24 5.98 -12.89 10.90
C ALA A 24 5.42 -11.53 11.38
N TRP A 25 4.34 -11.06 10.77
CA TRP A 25 3.66 -9.83 11.20
C TRP A 25 3.09 -9.95 12.61
N ALA A 26 2.47 -11.07 12.94
CA ALA A 26 1.91 -11.30 14.28
C ALA A 26 2.99 -11.30 15.37
N ALA A 27 4.10 -11.95 15.11
CA ALA A 27 5.25 -11.96 16.02
C ALA A 27 5.79 -10.55 16.28
N HIS A 28 5.90 -9.73 15.22
CA HIS A 28 6.35 -8.36 15.37
C HIS A 28 5.37 -7.47 16.13
N LEU A 29 4.08 -7.55 15.79
CA LEU A 29 3.05 -6.69 16.39
C LEU A 29 2.62 -7.17 17.78
N GLY A 30 3.13 -8.31 18.25
CA GLY A 30 2.69 -8.94 19.48
C GLY A 30 1.19 -9.24 19.44
N SER A 31 0.72 -9.75 18.31
CA SER A 31 -0.70 -10.04 18.04
C SER A 31 -0.94 -11.53 17.84
N ARG A 32 -2.22 -11.92 17.90
CA ARG A 32 -2.67 -13.22 17.42
C ARG A 32 -3.11 -13.16 15.97
N VAL A 33 -3.27 -14.29 15.31
CA VAL A 33 -3.75 -14.38 13.94
C VAL A 33 -5.12 -15.05 13.92
N SER A 34 -6.09 -14.43 13.25
CA SER A 34 -7.37 -15.05 12.93
C SER A 34 -7.39 -15.38 11.43
N PHE A 35 -7.14 -16.65 11.11
CA PHE A 35 -7.27 -17.15 9.75
C PHE A 35 -8.75 -17.37 9.43
N LEU A 36 -9.24 -16.71 8.40
CA LEU A 36 -10.64 -16.77 7.99
C LEU A 36 -10.80 -17.49 6.64
N HIS A 37 -11.59 -18.56 6.62
CA HIS A 37 -12.04 -19.15 5.37
C HIS A 37 -13.54 -18.96 5.20
N VAL A 38 -13.96 -18.40 4.04
CA VAL A 38 -15.38 -18.19 3.71
C VAL A 38 -15.83 -19.19 2.67
N ILE A 39 -16.73 -20.07 3.06
CA ILE A 39 -17.33 -21.10 2.22
C ILE A 39 -18.49 -20.47 1.43
N ASN A 40 -18.34 -20.37 0.10
CA ASN A 40 -19.41 -19.85 -0.75
C ASN A 40 -20.46 -20.94 -1.00
N PRO A 41 -21.73 -20.76 -0.54
CA PRO A 41 -22.78 -21.77 -0.65
C PRO A 41 -23.26 -22.03 -2.08
N ASN A 42 -22.91 -21.17 -3.05
CA ASN A 42 -23.27 -21.33 -4.45
C ASN A 42 -22.43 -22.39 -5.17
N TYR A 43 -21.31 -22.81 -4.59
CA TYR A 43 -20.58 -23.97 -5.09
C TYR A 43 -21.22 -25.23 -4.54
N SER A 44 -21.74 -26.08 -5.41
CA SER A 44 -22.57 -27.27 -5.14
C SER A 44 -22.02 -28.31 -4.14
N TRP A 45 -20.82 -28.10 -3.63
CA TRP A 45 -20.10 -28.98 -2.72
C TRP A 45 -19.69 -28.31 -1.39
N GLY A 46 -20.08 -27.05 -1.16
CA GLY A 46 -19.60 -26.30 0.01
C GLY A 46 -20.05 -26.85 1.37
N LYS A 47 -21.26 -27.39 1.49
CA LYS A 47 -21.79 -27.89 2.78
C LYS A 47 -21.30 -29.32 3.13
N GLU A 48 -21.18 -30.18 2.11
CA GLU A 48 -20.79 -31.58 2.33
C GLU A 48 -19.30 -31.77 2.55
N LYS A 49 -18.48 -30.80 2.13
CA LYS A 49 -17.02 -30.86 2.21
C LYS A 49 -16.40 -29.96 3.26
N LYS A 50 -17.20 -29.33 4.11
CA LYS A 50 -16.67 -28.47 5.19
C LYS A 50 -15.57 -29.18 6.00
N PRO A 51 -15.73 -30.42 6.48
CA PRO A 51 -14.68 -31.12 7.24
C PRO A 51 -13.39 -31.32 6.44
N LEU A 52 -13.48 -31.55 5.14
CA LEU A 52 -12.32 -31.73 4.27
C LEU A 52 -11.53 -30.40 4.08
N PHE A 53 -12.24 -29.27 4.02
CA PHE A 53 -11.62 -27.95 3.99
C PHE A 53 -10.94 -27.61 5.32
N GLU A 54 -11.61 -27.89 6.43
CA GLU A 54 -11.06 -27.72 7.76
C GLU A 54 -9.75 -28.50 7.90
N GLU A 55 -9.75 -29.79 7.55
CA GLU A 55 -8.56 -30.65 7.61
C GLU A 55 -7.41 -30.13 6.72
N ARG A 56 -7.71 -29.72 5.48
CA ARG A 56 -6.69 -29.18 4.59
C ARG A 56 -6.09 -27.87 5.13
N PHE A 57 -6.94 -27.02 5.66
CA PHE A 57 -6.54 -25.72 6.19
C PHE A 57 -5.65 -25.88 7.43
N GLU A 58 -6.04 -26.75 8.35
CA GLU A 58 -5.23 -27.09 9.51
C GLU A 58 -3.88 -27.71 9.09
N LYS A 59 -3.88 -28.60 8.10
CA LYS A 59 -2.63 -29.14 7.55
C LYS A 59 -1.73 -28.06 6.98
N ALA A 60 -2.27 -27.11 6.21
CA ALA A 60 -1.49 -26.00 5.66
C ALA A 60 -0.88 -25.11 6.74
N ILE A 61 -1.65 -24.77 7.79
CA ILE A 61 -1.14 -24.01 8.92
C ILE A 61 -0.06 -24.80 9.66
N HIS A 62 -0.29 -26.07 9.91
CA HIS A 62 0.66 -26.93 10.61
C HIS A 62 1.97 -27.10 9.82
N SER A 63 1.90 -27.25 8.48
CA SER A 63 3.09 -27.34 7.62
C SER A 63 3.92 -26.04 7.58
N CYS A 64 3.30 -24.91 7.89
CA CYS A 64 3.97 -23.61 7.97
C CYS A 64 4.68 -23.36 9.32
N GLU A 65 4.50 -24.24 10.32
CA GLU A 65 5.12 -24.13 11.66
C GLU A 65 4.83 -22.76 12.32
N VAL A 66 3.58 -22.30 12.25
CA VAL A 66 3.15 -21.02 12.84
C VAL A 66 3.46 -20.99 14.33
N LYS A 67 4.16 -19.95 14.79
CA LYS A 67 4.61 -19.76 16.17
C LYS A 67 3.72 -18.82 16.97
N SER A 68 3.06 -17.90 16.31
CA SER A 68 2.13 -16.97 16.93
C SER A 68 0.86 -17.68 17.38
N GLN A 69 0.19 -17.12 18.38
CA GLN A 69 -1.16 -17.62 18.72
C GLN A 69 -2.10 -17.41 17.54
N TYR A 70 -2.86 -18.42 17.20
CA TYR A 70 -3.83 -18.32 16.10
C TYR A 70 -5.15 -19.01 16.41
N GLU A 71 -6.16 -18.64 15.67
CA GLU A 71 -7.43 -19.33 15.54
C GLU A 71 -7.83 -19.49 14.08
N VAL A 72 -8.67 -20.46 13.79
CA VAL A 72 -9.21 -20.70 12.44
C VAL A 72 -10.72 -20.48 12.48
N LEU A 73 -11.19 -19.60 11.65
CA LEU A 73 -12.59 -19.18 11.57
C LEU A 73 -13.18 -19.61 10.23
N PHE A 74 -14.32 -20.31 10.29
CA PHE A 74 -15.09 -20.66 9.11
C PHE A 74 -16.42 -19.89 9.11
N ARG A 75 -16.71 -19.24 7.98
CA ARG A 75 -17.98 -18.54 7.76
C ARG A 75 -18.61 -19.04 6.47
N VAL A 76 -19.92 -19.00 6.36
CA VAL A 76 -20.66 -19.36 5.15
C VAL A 76 -21.28 -18.12 4.56
N GLY A 77 -21.02 -17.85 3.26
CA GLY A 77 -21.55 -16.68 2.58
C GLY A 77 -20.68 -16.21 1.41
N LYS A 78 -20.90 -14.97 0.98
CA LYS A 78 -20.01 -14.30 0.03
C LYS A 78 -18.77 -13.80 0.78
N PRO A 79 -17.54 -13.94 0.21
CA PRO A 79 -16.32 -13.63 0.95
C PRO A 79 -16.26 -12.19 1.50
N TYR A 80 -16.36 -11.15 0.64
CA TYR A 80 -16.15 -9.79 1.11
C TYR A 80 -17.13 -9.33 2.22
N PRO A 81 -18.46 -9.64 2.19
CA PRO A 81 -19.33 -9.27 3.30
C PRO A 81 -18.98 -9.96 4.62
N LYS A 82 -18.52 -11.23 4.53
CA LYS A 82 -18.11 -11.97 5.72
C LYS A 82 -16.78 -11.49 6.29
N ILE A 83 -15.88 -10.99 5.45
CA ILE A 83 -14.64 -10.36 5.90
C ILE A 83 -14.97 -9.05 6.63
N LEU A 84 -15.88 -8.22 6.11
CA LEU A 84 -16.32 -6.98 6.77
C LEU A 84 -17.05 -7.26 8.09
N GLU A 85 -17.93 -8.27 8.15
CA GLU A 85 -18.53 -8.70 9.42
C GLU A 85 -17.46 -9.08 10.45
N MET A 86 -16.42 -9.80 10.04
CA MET A 86 -15.31 -10.19 10.93
C MET A 86 -14.42 -9.01 11.32
N GLU A 87 -14.26 -8.03 10.43
CA GLU A 87 -13.60 -6.77 10.76
C GLU A 87 -14.30 -6.05 11.90
N GLU A 88 -15.63 -5.92 11.82
CA GLU A 88 -16.44 -5.28 12.89
C GLU A 88 -16.41 -6.08 14.20
N GLU A 89 -16.46 -7.41 14.11
CA GLU A 89 -16.47 -8.32 15.27
C GLU A 89 -15.12 -8.32 16.00
N LEU A 90 -14.02 -8.48 15.27
CA LEU A 90 -12.68 -8.65 15.81
C LEU A 90 -11.92 -7.34 16.02
N LYS A 91 -12.29 -6.29 15.30
CA LYS A 91 -11.56 -5.00 15.26
C LYS A 91 -10.05 -5.21 15.11
N PRO A 92 -9.61 -5.88 14.04
CA PRO A 92 -8.22 -6.27 13.90
C PRO A 92 -7.32 -5.04 13.73
N LEU A 93 -6.02 -5.21 14.01
CA LEU A 93 -5.01 -4.19 13.76
C LEU A 93 -4.82 -3.96 12.26
N MET A 94 -4.92 -5.04 11.48
CA MET A 94 -4.70 -5.06 10.04
C MET A 94 -5.40 -6.27 9.41
N ILE A 95 -5.84 -6.13 8.17
CA ILE A 95 -6.30 -7.23 7.33
C ILE A 95 -5.20 -7.54 6.31
N LEU A 96 -4.77 -8.80 6.25
CA LEU A 96 -3.76 -9.25 5.31
C LEU A 96 -4.45 -9.99 4.15
N MET A 97 -4.38 -9.42 2.94
CA MET A 97 -5.04 -9.93 1.73
C MET A 97 -4.01 -10.33 0.69
N ALA A 98 -4.22 -11.44 -0.01
CA ALA A 98 -3.41 -11.80 -1.17
C ALA A 98 -3.91 -11.09 -2.44
N ALA A 99 -2.96 -10.65 -3.27
CA ALA A 99 -3.25 -10.41 -4.67
C ALA A 99 -3.14 -11.75 -5.42
N HIS A 100 -4.08 -12.04 -6.35
CA HIS A 100 -4.03 -13.28 -7.13
C HIS A 100 -2.96 -13.20 -8.23
N ASP A 101 -2.09 -14.21 -8.24
CA ASP A 101 -1.14 -14.43 -9.33
C ASP A 101 -1.81 -15.28 -10.41
N HIS A 102 -2.23 -14.64 -11.50
CA HIS A 102 -2.67 -15.38 -12.68
C HIS A 102 -1.49 -15.54 -13.62
N THR A 103 -0.93 -16.75 -13.67
CA THR A 103 0.25 -17.18 -14.42
C THR A 103 0.20 -16.95 -15.95
N VAL A 104 -0.87 -16.38 -16.52
CA VAL A 104 -1.07 -16.31 -17.97
C VAL A 104 -0.72 -14.94 -18.59
N LEU A 105 -0.58 -13.85 -17.81
CA LEU A 105 -0.44 -12.49 -18.39
C LEU A 105 0.56 -11.56 -17.70
N GLU A 106 1.51 -12.03 -16.90
CA GLU A 106 2.53 -11.19 -16.22
C GLU A 106 1.96 -9.98 -15.43
N ARG A 107 0.67 -9.99 -15.09
CA ARG A 107 0.01 -8.94 -14.32
C ARG A 107 -0.61 -9.53 -13.06
N LEU A 108 -0.22 -8.98 -11.93
CA LEU A 108 -0.89 -9.24 -10.66
C LEU A 108 -2.29 -8.61 -10.72
N PHE A 109 -3.33 -9.44 -10.60
CA PHE A 109 -4.70 -8.93 -10.53
C PHE A 109 -5.12 -8.82 -9.08
N LEU A 110 -5.60 -7.64 -8.72
CA LEU A 110 -6.29 -7.46 -7.46
C LEU A 110 -7.62 -8.23 -7.52
N GLY A 111 -7.81 -9.19 -6.61
CA GLY A 111 -9.08 -9.95 -6.56
C GLY A 111 -10.23 -9.05 -6.14
N SER A 112 -11.44 -9.31 -6.66
CA SER A 112 -12.64 -8.53 -6.34
C SER A 112 -12.93 -8.41 -4.84
N ASN A 113 -12.60 -9.42 -4.04
CA ASN A 113 -12.76 -9.34 -2.59
C ASN A 113 -11.78 -8.35 -1.96
N THR A 114 -10.51 -8.37 -2.39
CA THR A 114 -9.49 -7.42 -1.93
C THR A 114 -9.87 -5.99 -2.28
N ASP A 115 -10.31 -5.78 -3.51
CA ASP A 115 -10.82 -4.49 -3.97
C ASP A 115 -11.99 -3.97 -3.10
N HIS A 116 -12.99 -4.81 -2.86
CA HIS A 116 -14.09 -4.44 -1.96
C HIS A 116 -13.65 -4.12 -0.52
N ILE A 117 -12.70 -4.87 0.05
CA ILE A 117 -12.18 -4.60 1.40
C ILE A 117 -11.39 -3.30 1.44
N LEU A 118 -10.64 -2.98 0.39
CA LEU A 118 -9.94 -1.70 0.28
C LEU A 118 -10.91 -0.51 0.28
N HIS A 119 -12.03 -0.63 -0.43
CA HIS A 119 -13.01 0.46 -0.57
C HIS A 119 -14.02 0.57 0.58
N HIS A 120 -14.30 -0.51 1.29
CA HIS A 120 -15.38 -0.56 2.29
C HIS A 120 -14.94 -0.89 3.71
N GLY A 121 -13.74 -1.43 3.89
CA GLY A 121 -13.20 -1.69 5.22
C GLY A 121 -12.60 -0.43 5.86
N HIS A 122 -12.51 -0.41 7.18
CA HIS A 122 -11.96 0.69 8.00
C HIS A 122 -10.58 0.37 8.57
N THR A 123 -10.21 -0.89 8.58
CA THR A 123 -8.91 -1.38 9.07
C THR A 123 -7.82 -1.20 8.02
N PRO A 124 -6.58 -0.89 8.38
CA PRO A 124 -5.45 -0.95 7.46
C PRO A 124 -5.36 -2.28 6.72
N VAL A 125 -5.09 -2.25 5.42
CA VAL A 125 -5.04 -3.45 4.57
C VAL A 125 -3.64 -3.62 3.99
N MET A 126 -3.01 -4.76 4.27
CA MET A 126 -1.81 -5.20 3.58
C MET A 126 -2.21 -6.04 2.37
N VAL A 127 -1.87 -5.59 1.18
CA VAL A 127 -2.02 -6.35 -0.07
C VAL A 127 -0.70 -7.04 -0.37
N TYR A 128 -0.63 -8.33 -0.08
CA TYR A 128 0.55 -9.13 -0.33
C TYR A 128 0.61 -9.56 -1.80
N LYS A 129 1.69 -9.20 -2.46
CA LYS A 129 1.92 -9.47 -3.90
C LYS A 129 3.09 -10.42 -4.14
N GLY A 130 3.54 -11.09 -3.09
CA GLY A 130 4.78 -11.87 -3.10
C GLY A 130 6.01 -10.97 -2.96
N LEU A 131 7.10 -11.58 -2.50
CA LEU A 131 8.43 -10.97 -2.49
C LEU A 131 9.22 -11.58 -3.63
N SER A 132 9.94 -10.77 -4.41
CA SER A 132 10.93 -11.24 -5.38
C SER A 132 12.34 -11.11 -4.81
N GLU A 133 13.26 -11.97 -5.24
CA GLU A 133 14.67 -11.90 -4.85
C GLU A 133 15.37 -10.60 -5.26
N GLU A 134 14.76 -9.84 -6.17
CA GLU A 134 15.27 -8.57 -6.66
C GLU A 134 14.86 -7.37 -5.81
N MET A 135 13.97 -7.56 -4.81
CA MET A 135 13.52 -6.47 -3.94
C MET A 135 14.63 -6.06 -2.99
N GLU A 136 14.84 -4.75 -2.89
CA GLU A 136 15.79 -4.17 -1.96
C GLU A 136 15.09 -3.90 -0.61
N ASN A 137 15.85 -3.95 0.48
CA ASN A 137 15.33 -3.69 1.83
C ASN A 137 15.02 -2.20 2.03
N LYS A 138 14.03 -1.73 1.28
CA LYS A 138 13.56 -0.35 1.23
C LYS A 138 12.04 -0.31 1.35
N ILE A 139 11.53 0.77 1.93
CA ILE A 139 10.10 1.09 1.96
C ILE A 139 9.89 2.38 1.17
N LEU A 140 9.00 2.36 0.19
CA LEU A 140 8.56 3.57 -0.51
C LEU A 140 7.32 4.15 0.18
N VAL A 141 7.41 5.41 0.62
CA VAL A 141 6.36 6.10 1.38
C VAL A 141 5.99 7.41 0.68
N PRO A 142 5.08 7.37 -0.29
CA PRO A 142 4.51 8.59 -0.86
C PRO A 142 3.65 9.34 0.16
N ILE A 143 3.82 10.64 0.25
CA ILE A 143 3.08 11.53 1.18
C ILE A 143 2.55 12.78 0.49
N ASP A 144 1.54 13.42 1.10
CA ASP A 144 0.87 14.63 0.63
C ASP A 144 0.73 15.73 1.70
N TYR A 145 1.54 15.67 2.77
CA TYR A 145 1.56 16.60 3.91
C TYR A 145 0.28 16.64 4.76
N THR A 146 -0.65 15.71 4.60
CA THR A 146 -1.85 15.60 5.43
C THR A 146 -1.53 14.96 6.80
N ASP A 147 -2.48 15.08 7.75
CA ASP A 147 -2.30 14.46 9.07
C ASP A 147 -2.18 12.94 8.99
N ILE A 148 -2.94 12.30 8.09
CA ILE A 148 -2.81 10.86 7.86
C ILE A 148 -1.45 10.47 7.29
N SER A 149 -0.82 11.32 6.46
CA SER A 149 0.56 11.13 6.00
C SER A 149 1.56 11.20 7.15
N ARG A 150 1.29 12.02 8.18
CA ARG A 150 2.13 12.08 9.39
C ARG A 150 2.05 10.77 10.17
N GLU A 151 0.86 10.24 10.38
CA GLU A 151 0.66 8.94 11.03
C GLU A 151 1.28 7.79 10.22
N LEU A 152 1.11 7.83 8.89
CA LEU A 152 1.73 6.87 7.98
C LEU A 152 3.25 6.86 8.13
N LEU A 153 3.90 8.03 8.21
CA LEU A 153 5.35 8.12 8.40
C LEU A 153 5.81 7.47 9.71
N GLN A 154 5.06 7.64 10.80
CA GLN A 154 5.37 6.98 12.07
C GLN A 154 5.22 5.46 11.96
N LYS A 155 4.21 4.96 11.26
CA LYS A 155 4.04 3.52 11.02
C LYS A 155 5.12 2.95 10.08
N ALA A 156 5.49 3.69 9.06
CA ALA A 156 6.60 3.32 8.18
C ALA A 156 7.94 3.28 8.93
N TYR A 157 8.14 4.23 9.85
CA TYR A 157 9.31 4.26 10.72
C TYR A 157 9.39 3.04 11.66
N GLU A 158 8.28 2.69 12.35
CA GLU A 158 8.21 1.48 13.19
C GLU A 158 8.59 0.24 12.37
N TRP A 159 8.06 0.12 11.15
CA TRP A 159 8.36 -0.99 10.26
C TRP A 159 9.82 -0.99 9.76
N ALA A 160 10.34 0.19 9.41
CA ALA A 160 11.72 0.34 8.96
C ALA A 160 12.72 -0.10 10.04
N LEU A 161 12.46 0.26 11.29
CA LEU A 161 13.30 -0.19 12.42
C LEU A 161 13.25 -1.71 12.59
N TRP A 162 12.07 -2.31 12.44
CA TRP A 162 11.91 -3.74 12.57
C TRP A 162 12.71 -4.53 11.53
N HIS A 163 12.71 -4.05 10.28
CA HIS A 163 13.37 -4.75 9.16
C HIS A 163 14.79 -4.23 8.86
N ASP A 164 15.29 -3.28 9.64
CA ASP A 164 16.52 -2.54 9.28
C ASP A 164 16.47 -1.99 7.85
N ALA A 165 15.30 -1.50 7.46
CA ALA A 165 15.01 -1.04 6.11
C ALA A 165 15.25 0.46 5.95
N LYS A 166 15.62 0.88 4.74
CA LYS A 166 15.73 2.29 4.38
C LYS A 166 14.38 2.84 3.94
N MET A 167 13.97 3.97 4.49
CA MET A 167 12.76 4.67 4.05
C MET A 167 13.06 5.57 2.85
N MET A 168 12.21 5.51 1.85
CA MET A 168 12.19 6.39 0.69
C MET A 168 10.93 7.24 0.77
N ILE A 169 11.03 8.44 1.33
CA ILE A 169 9.91 9.34 1.53
C ILE A 169 9.78 10.23 0.30
N MET A 170 8.63 10.21 -0.34
CA MET A 170 8.43 10.87 -1.62
C MET A 170 7.20 11.77 -1.60
N HIS A 171 7.36 12.99 -2.11
CA HIS A 171 6.24 13.83 -2.49
C HIS A 171 6.27 14.10 -4.00
N VAL A 172 5.10 14.10 -4.63
CA VAL A 172 4.94 14.45 -6.04
C VAL A 172 4.01 15.64 -6.13
N ASP A 173 4.54 16.74 -6.63
CA ASP A 173 3.79 17.96 -6.87
C ASP A 173 3.31 18.04 -8.33
N GLU A 174 2.30 18.82 -8.57
CA GLU A 174 1.89 19.12 -9.94
C GLU A 174 2.98 19.95 -10.63
N VAL A 175 3.08 19.81 -11.97
CA VAL A 175 4.00 20.62 -12.73
C VAL A 175 3.60 22.08 -12.54
N PRO A 176 4.49 22.96 -12.05
CA PRO A 176 4.17 24.37 -11.93
C PRO A 176 3.73 24.90 -13.30
N GLU A 177 2.55 25.51 -13.38
CA GLU A 177 2.18 26.32 -14.54
C GLU A 177 3.10 27.55 -14.56
N TYR A 178 4.28 27.40 -15.14
CA TYR A 178 5.12 28.56 -15.43
C TYR A 178 4.40 29.44 -16.45
N GLY A 179 4.07 30.62 -15.98
CA GLY A 179 3.14 31.58 -16.49
C GLY A 179 3.05 31.70 -18.00
N GLY A 180 1.90 31.76 -18.43
CA GLY A 180 1.18 32.30 -19.54
C GLY A 180 1.85 32.88 -20.78
N ASP A 181 3.16 32.77 -21.00
CA ASP A 181 3.83 33.27 -22.18
C ASP A 181 4.06 32.22 -23.29
N SER A 182 3.57 31.00 -23.06
CA SER A 182 3.58 29.95 -24.12
C SER A 182 2.85 30.39 -25.41
N TYR A 183 1.86 31.27 -25.29
CA TYR A 183 1.18 31.86 -26.43
C TYR A 183 2.06 32.80 -27.26
N MET A 184 3.09 33.41 -26.67
CA MET A 184 4.02 34.29 -27.38
C MET A 184 5.12 33.54 -28.13
N MET A 185 5.48 32.30 -27.68
CA MET A 185 6.49 31.48 -28.39
C MET A 185 6.00 30.95 -29.74
N GLU A 186 4.69 30.70 -29.91
CA GLU A 186 4.14 30.29 -31.22
C GLU A 186 4.16 31.38 -32.30
N SER A 187 4.38 32.65 -31.93
CA SER A 187 4.32 33.75 -32.88
C SER A 187 5.61 33.99 -33.71
N GLY A 188 6.69 33.22 -33.44
CA GLY A 188 7.93 33.27 -34.23
C GLY A 188 8.69 34.60 -34.20
N PHE A 189 8.36 35.52 -33.29
CA PHE A 189 8.94 36.86 -33.22
C PHE A 189 10.21 37.00 -32.36
N PHE A 190 10.60 35.91 -31.62
CA PHE A 190 11.78 35.96 -30.75
C PHE A 190 13.04 35.58 -31.55
N ARG A 191 14.14 36.36 -31.35
CA ARG A 191 15.46 35.96 -31.81
C ARG A 191 15.96 34.75 -31.02
N GLN A 192 16.74 33.89 -31.63
CA GLN A 192 17.30 32.68 -31.04
C GLN A 192 17.93 32.90 -29.64
N LYS A 193 18.60 34.07 -29.46
CA LYS A 193 19.17 34.47 -28.16
C LYS A 193 18.13 34.73 -27.05
N ASP A 194 16.96 35.19 -27.42
CA ASP A 194 15.88 35.47 -26.46
C ASP A 194 15.20 34.18 -26.05
N GLN A 195 15.12 33.17 -26.92
CA GLN A 195 14.66 31.81 -26.61
C GLN A 195 15.63 31.10 -25.67
N GLU A 196 16.94 31.06 -25.95
CA GLU A 196 17.97 30.49 -25.10
C GLU A 196 17.96 31.12 -23.69
N ARG A 197 17.73 32.44 -23.59
CA ARG A 197 17.64 33.15 -22.33
C ARG A 197 16.35 32.84 -21.55
N ALA A 198 15.23 32.67 -22.26
CA ALA A 198 13.95 32.31 -21.66
C ALA A 198 14.03 30.85 -21.09
N GLU A 199 14.58 29.92 -21.86
CA GLU A 199 14.83 28.53 -21.40
C GLU A 199 15.78 28.48 -20.19
N GLU A 200 16.83 29.33 -20.17
CA GLU A 200 17.75 29.39 -19.03
C GLU A 200 17.07 29.94 -17.76
N ILE A 201 16.17 30.94 -17.91
CA ILE A 201 15.40 31.48 -16.78
C ILE A 201 14.40 30.45 -16.29
N GLU A 202 13.69 29.78 -17.17
CA GLU A 202 12.72 28.72 -16.82
C GLU A 202 13.38 27.56 -16.08
N LEU A 203 14.55 27.11 -16.54
CA LEU A 203 15.35 26.08 -15.86
C LEU A 203 15.78 26.52 -14.46
N ARG A 204 16.21 27.79 -14.29
CA ARG A 204 16.59 28.31 -12.96
C ARG A 204 15.40 28.43 -12.02
N GLU A 205 14.24 28.82 -12.52
CA GLU A 205 13.02 28.91 -11.72
C GLU A 205 12.56 27.50 -11.30
N GLN A 206 12.66 26.50 -12.17
CA GLN A 206 12.41 25.10 -11.86
C GLN A 206 13.38 24.58 -10.78
N ASP A 207 14.66 24.88 -10.87
CA ASP A 207 15.66 24.51 -9.88
C ASP A 207 15.38 25.16 -8.52
N HIS A 208 14.99 26.42 -8.50
CA HIS A 208 14.61 27.13 -7.29
C HIS A 208 13.38 26.53 -6.62
N GLU A 209 12.35 26.23 -7.40
CA GLU A 209 11.12 25.63 -6.88
C GLU A 209 11.37 24.22 -6.37
N LEU A 210 12.14 23.41 -7.11
CA LEU A 210 12.56 22.09 -6.68
C LEU A 210 13.30 22.15 -5.33
N GLN A 211 14.24 23.08 -5.17
CA GLN A 211 14.99 23.25 -3.94
C GLN A 211 14.08 23.71 -2.77
N ARG A 212 13.14 24.60 -3.05
CA ARG A 212 12.16 25.06 -2.07
C ARG A 212 11.30 23.91 -1.55
N LEU A 213 10.76 23.10 -2.45
CA LEU A 213 9.93 21.96 -2.13
C LEU A 213 10.73 20.85 -1.43
N GLN A 214 11.98 20.63 -1.84
CA GLN A 214 12.87 19.69 -1.16
C GLN A 214 13.11 20.12 0.28
N ASN A 215 13.41 21.40 0.53
CA ASN A 215 13.60 21.92 1.88
C ASN A 215 12.31 21.83 2.73
N LEU A 216 11.13 22.01 2.11
CA LEU A 216 9.85 21.85 2.78
C LEU A 216 9.63 20.37 3.20
N LEU A 217 9.88 19.44 2.29
CA LEU A 217 9.78 18.01 2.58
C LEU A 217 10.76 17.61 3.69
N ASP A 218 12.01 18.03 3.59
CA ASP A 218 13.04 17.73 4.59
C ASP A 218 12.65 18.28 5.97
N SER A 219 12.13 19.50 6.04
CA SER A 219 11.65 20.09 7.28
C SER A 219 10.46 19.33 7.85
N TYR A 220 9.48 18.98 7.01
CA TYR A 220 8.32 18.18 7.42
C TYR A 220 8.72 16.82 8.00
N VAL A 221 9.68 16.15 7.35
CA VAL A 221 10.17 14.84 7.83
C VAL A 221 11.00 14.99 9.10
N GLN A 222 11.83 16.04 9.23
CA GLN A 222 12.61 16.31 10.44
C GLN A 222 11.72 16.56 11.66
N GLU A 223 10.59 17.23 11.50
CA GLU A 223 9.61 17.45 12.57
C GLU A 223 9.04 16.13 13.13
N GLN A 224 9.08 15.04 12.36
CA GLN A 224 8.62 13.73 12.81
C GLN A 224 9.62 13.01 13.73
N ASN A 225 10.84 13.53 13.90
CA ASN A 225 11.91 12.96 14.74
C ASN A 225 12.23 11.49 14.41
N LEU A 226 12.22 11.13 13.14
CA LEU A 226 12.54 9.78 12.68
C LEU A 226 14.04 9.51 12.87
N GLN A 227 14.38 8.40 13.53
CA GLN A 227 15.76 7.94 13.71
C GLN A 227 16.16 6.82 12.75
N ALA A 228 15.27 6.46 11.82
CA ALA A 228 15.57 5.48 10.78
C ALA A 228 16.44 6.10 9.68
N ASN A 229 17.11 5.23 8.90
CA ASN A 229 17.78 5.65 7.68
C ASN A 229 16.73 5.99 6.62
N TYR A 230 16.71 7.24 6.17
CA TYR A 230 15.76 7.67 5.13
C TYR A 230 16.41 8.56 4.07
N GLU A 231 15.76 8.65 2.93
CA GLU A 231 15.99 9.63 1.87
C GLU A 231 14.67 10.26 1.46
N THR A 232 14.72 11.52 1.09
CA THR A 232 13.56 12.32 0.65
C THR A 232 13.65 12.60 -0.84
N PHE A 233 12.51 12.59 -1.52
CA PHE A 233 12.42 12.78 -2.97
C PHE A 233 11.25 13.70 -3.33
N ILE A 234 11.55 14.78 -4.04
CA ILE A 234 10.54 15.59 -4.73
C ILE A 234 10.52 15.20 -6.21
N ARG A 235 9.34 15.09 -6.77
CA ARG A 235 9.13 14.89 -8.20
C ARG A 235 7.97 15.75 -8.68
N PHE A 236 8.00 16.10 -9.95
CA PHE A 236 6.91 16.79 -10.64
C PHE A 236 6.28 15.84 -11.64
N CYS A 237 5.01 15.77 -11.71
CA CYS A 237 4.17 15.12 -12.72
C CYS A 237 2.91 14.53 -12.06
N THR A 238 2.20 13.68 -12.78
CA THR A 238 1.11 12.87 -12.21
C THR A 238 1.64 11.92 -11.14
N PRO A 239 1.11 11.96 -9.91
CA PRO A 239 1.70 11.25 -8.77
C PRO A 239 1.88 9.75 -9.00
N TYR A 240 0.84 9.01 -9.43
CA TYR A 240 0.95 7.56 -9.62
C TYR A 240 2.02 7.17 -10.65
N VAL A 241 2.28 8.01 -11.67
CA VAL A 241 3.32 7.74 -12.67
C VAL A 241 4.69 7.78 -12.00
N LYS A 242 4.99 8.85 -11.28
CA LYS A 242 6.30 9.02 -10.62
C LYS A 242 6.54 8.04 -9.48
N ILE A 243 5.48 7.66 -8.76
CA ILE A 243 5.57 6.64 -7.72
C ILE A 243 5.89 5.27 -8.34
N LEU A 244 5.25 4.89 -9.46
CA LEU A 244 5.60 3.66 -10.18
C LEU A 244 7.01 3.69 -10.77
N ASP A 245 7.47 4.83 -11.29
CA ASP A 245 8.84 4.99 -11.77
C ASP A 245 9.83 4.74 -10.63
N MET A 246 9.59 5.31 -9.45
CA MET A 246 10.40 5.09 -8.26
C MET A 246 10.36 3.63 -7.80
N GLN A 247 9.18 3.00 -7.79
CA GLN A 247 9.02 1.59 -7.44
C GLN A 247 9.81 0.68 -8.40
N LYS A 248 9.78 0.95 -9.70
CA LYS A 248 10.54 0.18 -10.71
C LYS A 248 12.05 0.38 -10.57
N ALA A 249 12.49 1.63 -10.34
CA ALA A 249 13.91 1.97 -10.25
C ALA A 249 14.57 1.41 -8.98
N HIS A 250 13.86 1.41 -7.86
CA HIS A 250 14.42 1.09 -6.54
C HIS A 250 13.93 -0.24 -5.96
N LYS A 251 12.99 -0.91 -6.63
CA LYS A 251 12.45 -2.24 -6.25
C LYS A 251 12.23 -2.41 -4.74
N PRO A 252 11.47 -1.51 -4.08
CA PRO A 252 11.29 -1.58 -2.63
C PRO A 252 10.58 -2.87 -2.22
N ALA A 253 10.94 -3.39 -1.04
CA ALA A 253 10.27 -4.56 -0.46
C ALA A 253 8.79 -4.30 -0.15
N MET A 254 8.43 -3.03 0.09
CA MET A 254 7.05 -2.63 0.33
C MET A 254 6.82 -1.16 -0.04
N MET A 255 5.59 -0.85 -0.40
CA MET A 255 5.08 0.52 -0.49
C MET A 255 4.02 0.73 0.60
N MET A 256 4.07 1.88 1.28
CA MET A 256 3.07 2.26 2.27
C MET A 256 2.37 3.53 1.84
N MET A 257 1.04 3.50 1.78
CA MET A 257 0.22 4.63 1.34
C MET A 257 -0.93 4.89 2.30
N ALA A 258 -1.33 6.16 2.39
CA ALA A 258 -2.53 6.55 3.09
C ALA A 258 -3.76 6.46 2.18
N ALA A 259 -4.89 6.03 2.74
CA ALA A 259 -6.20 6.19 2.12
C ALA A 259 -6.93 7.32 2.86
N HIS A 260 -7.40 8.32 2.11
CA HIS A 260 -8.12 9.45 2.70
C HIS A 260 -9.54 9.05 3.12
N SER A 261 -9.92 9.35 4.36
CA SER A 261 -11.31 9.33 4.77
C SER A 261 -11.98 10.64 4.36
N ASN A 262 -12.95 10.58 3.47
CA ASN A 262 -13.76 11.76 3.17
C ASN A 262 -14.93 11.80 4.17
N THR A 263 -14.73 12.52 5.28
CA THR A 263 -15.63 12.60 6.45
C THR A 263 -17.03 13.14 6.14
N ALA A 264 -17.24 13.77 4.98
CA ALA A 264 -18.54 14.38 4.63
C ALA A 264 -19.65 13.37 4.28
N ILE A 265 -19.34 12.09 3.99
CA ILE A 265 -20.32 11.11 3.53
C ILE A 265 -20.23 9.78 4.31
N GLY A 266 -19.35 9.67 5.32
CA GLY A 266 -19.18 8.42 6.09
C GLY A 266 -18.69 7.24 5.22
N ARG A 267 -18.06 7.51 4.10
CA ARG A 267 -17.43 6.50 3.22
C ARG A 267 -15.94 6.81 3.11
N MET A 268 -15.14 5.81 3.38
CA MET A 268 -13.71 5.87 3.08
C MET A 268 -13.54 5.84 1.56
N LEU A 269 -12.99 6.91 0.99
CA LEU A 269 -12.67 6.95 -0.42
C LEU A 269 -11.16 6.72 -0.57
N MET A 270 -10.80 5.61 -1.17
CA MET A 270 -9.43 5.42 -1.63
C MET A 270 -9.14 6.47 -2.72
N GLY A 271 -8.12 7.30 -2.51
CA GLY A 271 -7.75 8.33 -3.50
C GLY A 271 -7.35 7.69 -4.84
N SER A 272 -7.59 8.39 -5.94
CA SER A 272 -7.33 7.89 -7.31
C SER A 272 -5.89 7.40 -7.51
N ASN A 273 -4.91 8.04 -6.88
CA ASN A 273 -3.52 7.61 -6.94
C ASN A 273 -3.31 6.28 -6.21
N THR A 274 -3.85 6.13 -4.99
CA THR A 274 -3.75 4.90 -4.20
C THR A 274 -4.46 3.75 -4.92
N ASP A 275 -5.66 3.99 -5.44
CA ASP A 275 -6.44 3.03 -6.21
C ASP A 275 -5.65 2.53 -7.44
N TYR A 276 -5.12 3.46 -8.24
CA TYR A 276 -4.30 3.11 -9.39
C TYR A 276 -3.07 2.28 -9.00
N LEU A 277 -2.35 2.69 -7.96
CA LEU A 277 -1.11 2.03 -7.52
C LEU A 277 -1.35 0.63 -6.97
N VAL A 278 -2.45 0.40 -6.24
CA VAL A 278 -2.80 -0.94 -5.76
C VAL A 278 -2.96 -1.93 -6.91
N HIS A 279 -3.48 -1.48 -8.05
CA HIS A 279 -3.65 -2.32 -9.24
C HIS A 279 -2.38 -2.50 -10.09
N HIS A 280 -1.40 -1.58 -9.99
CA HIS A 280 -0.29 -1.52 -10.95
C HIS A 280 1.11 -1.69 -10.33
N ALA A 281 1.28 -1.48 -9.04
CA ALA A 281 2.57 -1.71 -8.38
C ALA A 281 2.86 -3.21 -8.24
N ASN A 282 4.13 -3.58 -8.36
CA ASN A 282 4.60 -4.98 -8.31
C ASN A 282 5.23 -5.36 -6.96
N CYS A 283 5.08 -4.54 -5.93
CA CYS A 283 5.54 -4.84 -4.58
C CYS A 283 4.35 -4.94 -3.62
N PRO A 284 4.49 -5.60 -2.45
CA PRO A 284 3.52 -5.54 -1.37
C PRO A 284 3.14 -4.11 -1.02
N MET A 285 1.86 -3.88 -0.71
CA MET A 285 1.36 -2.53 -0.38
C MET A 285 0.57 -2.54 0.91
N LEU A 286 0.98 -1.70 1.87
CA LEU A 286 0.18 -1.40 3.05
C LEU A 286 -0.63 -0.13 2.80
N ILE A 287 -1.94 -0.27 2.80
CA ILE A 287 -2.87 0.86 2.71
C ILE A 287 -3.30 1.22 4.14
N PHE A 288 -2.72 2.29 4.64
CA PHE A 288 -3.03 2.82 5.95
C PHE A 288 -4.35 3.59 5.91
N LYS A 289 -5.20 3.34 6.87
CA LYS A 289 -6.51 3.98 7.01
C LYS A 289 -6.57 4.65 8.37
N ASP A 290 -7.02 5.90 8.38
CA ASP A 290 -7.26 6.61 9.62
C ASP A 290 -8.35 5.89 10.44
N LYS A 291 -8.12 5.78 11.75
CA LYS A 291 -9.15 5.31 12.68
C LYS A 291 -9.97 6.52 13.09
N GLU A 292 -11.24 6.53 12.72
CA GLU A 292 -12.21 7.45 13.31
C GLU A 292 -12.23 7.39 14.84
#